data_2de4ddf5aa7a0bb7deb950ab94511269
#
_entry.id   2de4ddf5aa7a0bb7deb950ab94511269
#
_cell.length_a   1.000
_cell.length_b   1.000
_cell.length_c   1.000
_cell.angle_alpha   90.00
_cell.angle_beta   90.00
_cell.angle_gamma   90.00
#
_symmetry.space_group_name_H-M   'P 1'
#
loop_
_entity.id
_entity.type
_entity.pdbx_description
1 polymer ?
#
loop_
_entity_poly.entity_id
_entity_poly.type
_entity_poly.pdbx_seq_one_letter_code
_entity_poly.pdbx_strand_id
1 'polypeptide(L)'
;DSLYITAGERGEGMIAQDPTKHPGSIIRIHLDGKIPRDNPKFQDKKNWLPEIFQIGVRNPQGMDLSPFDNKIYLTNHGAKGGDWFGEAKFAENYGWKILGWGGTNYTGSKIGPKWKPGFTKAIKYWVPSIAASSMVIYKGKEFKEWNGDALITSLKDQSLRKIKFKGNNFINEKIIFKGLIGRIRDIEIQESTGIIFLLTDQGSIWKLQK
;
A
#
# COMPACT_ATOMS: atom_id res chain seq x y z
N ASP A 1 -9.81 -19.36 1.28
CA ASP A 1 -8.50 -18.77 0.96
C ASP A 1 -8.59 -17.97 -0.33
N SER A 2 -8.03 -16.74 -0.32
CA SER A 2 -8.06 -15.84 -1.47
C SER A 2 -6.68 -15.24 -1.75
N LEU A 3 -6.40 -15.01 -3.02
CA LEU A 3 -5.25 -14.25 -3.50
C LEU A 3 -5.70 -12.82 -3.79
N TYR A 4 -4.97 -11.84 -3.30
CA TYR A 4 -5.14 -10.43 -3.60
C TYR A 4 -4.01 -9.94 -4.50
N ILE A 5 -4.38 -9.24 -5.56
CA ILE A 5 -3.46 -8.77 -6.60
C ILE A 5 -3.69 -7.28 -6.81
N THR A 6 -2.63 -6.49 -6.80
CA THR A 6 -2.71 -5.06 -7.08
C THR A 6 -2.32 -4.75 -8.52
N ALA A 7 -3.10 -3.90 -9.18
CA ALA A 7 -2.83 -3.45 -10.54
C ALA A 7 -2.69 -1.92 -10.57
N GLY A 8 -1.53 -1.42 -11.01
CA GLY A 8 -1.32 0.01 -11.24
C GLY A 8 -2.12 0.55 -12.42
N GLU A 9 -2.39 1.85 -12.45
CA GLU A 9 -3.21 2.54 -13.47
C GLU A 9 -2.50 2.74 -14.81
N ARG A 10 -1.25 2.31 -14.94
CA ARG A 10 -0.46 2.24 -16.19
C ARG A 10 -0.23 3.58 -16.89
N GLY A 11 -0.33 4.71 -16.17
CA GLY A 11 -0.20 6.05 -16.73
C GLY A 11 -1.49 6.66 -17.26
N GLU A 12 -2.60 5.91 -17.27
CA GLU A 12 -3.89 6.35 -17.82
C GLU A 12 -4.77 7.11 -16.82
N GLY A 13 -4.28 7.33 -15.61
CA GLY A 13 -4.90 8.18 -14.60
C GLY A 13 -6.33 7.81 -14.24
N MET A 14 -7.31 8.33 -14.97
CA MET A 14 -8.73 8.13 -14.68
C MET A 14 -9.23 6.69 -14.88
N ILE A 15 -8.47 5.82 -15.53
CA ILE A 15 -8.81 4.40 -15.66
C ILE A 15 -9.00 3.74 -14.28
N ALA A 16 -8.32 4.26 -13.25
CA ALA A 16 -8.48 3.80 -11.87
C ALA A 16 -9.88 4.04 -11.29
N GLN A 17 -10.73 4.83 -11.97
CA GLN A 17 -12.12 5.04 -11.62
C GLN A 17 -13.09 4.18 -12.43
N ASP A 18 -12.59 3.38 -13.36
CA ASP A 18 -13.40 2.49 -14.20
C ASP A 18 -13.42 1.07 -13.63
N PRO A 19 -14.49 0.66 -12.92
CA PRO A 19 -14.57 -0.67 -12.32
C PRO A 19 -14.84 -1.78 -13.33
N THR A 20 -14.91 -1.47 -14.61
CA THR A 20 -15.01 -2.46 -15.70
C THR A 20 -13.64 -2.86 -16.25
N LYS A 21 -12.55 -2.37 -15.61
CA LYS A 21 -11.16 -2.62 -16.01
C LYS A 21 -10.28 -2.90 -14.79
N HIS A 22 -9.21 -3.67 -14.97
CA HIS A 22 -8.28 -4.01 -13.88
C HIS A 22 -7.30 -2.88 -13.49
N PRO A 23 -6.77 -2.05 -14.40
CA PRO A 23 -5.80 -1.03 -14.04
C PRO A 23 -6.35 -0.06 -12.98
N GLY A 24 -5.56 0.19 -11.94
CA GLY A 24 -5.97 1.06 -10.83
C GLY A 24 -6.86 0.40 -9.79
N SER A 25 -6.85 -0.95 -9.71
CA SER A 25 -7.68 -1.71 -8.78
C SER A 25 -6.90 -2.72 -7.94
N ILE A 26 -7.57 -3.25 -6.93
CA ILE A 26 -7.19 -4.44 -6.17
C ILE A 26 -8.14 -5.55 -6.58
N ILE A 27 -7.60 -6.69 -6.98
CA ILE A 27 -8.30 -7.87 -7.48
C ILE A 27 -8.28 -8.93 -6.37
N ARG A 28 -9.39 -9.66 -6.21
CA ARG A 28 -9.49 -10.81 -5.30
C ARG A 28 -10.03 -12.01 -6.06
N ILE A 29 -9.27 -13.10 -6.03
CA ILE A 29 -9.66 -14.40 -6.60
C ILE A 29 -9.37 -15.52 -5.58
N HIS A 30 -9.97 -16.70 -5.77
CA HIS A 30 -9.57 -17.91 -5.05
C HIS A 30 -8.22 -18.44 -5.58
N LEU A 31 -7.55 -19.30 -4.81
CA LEU A 31 -6.27 -19.92 -5.21
C LEU A 31 -6.40 -20.80 -6.46
N ASP A 32 -7.60 -21.31 -6.76
CA ASP A 32 -7.90 -22.07 -7.98
C ASP A 32 -8.30 -21.18 -9.18
N GLY A 33 -8.17 -19.85 -9.03
CA GLY A 33 -8.50 -18.85 -10.05
C GLY A 33 -9.98 -18.50 -10.15
N LYS A 34 -10.88 -19.16 -9.40
CA LYS A 34 -12.30 -18.83 -9.41
C LYS A 34 -12.58 -17.50 -8.71
N ILE A 35 -13.71 -16.91 -9.05
CA ILE A 35 -14.16 -15.64 -8.47
C ILE A 35 -14.96 -15.88 -7.20
N PRO A 36 -14.58 -15.29 -6.05
CA PRO A 36 -15.36 -15.33 -4.83
C PRO A 36 -16.76 -14.74 -5.02
N ARG A 37 -17.80 -15.49 -4.64
CA ARG A 37 -19.21 -15.05 -4.76
C ARG A 37 -19.60 -13.95 -3.77
N ASP A 38 -18.73 -13.67 -2.82
CA ASP A 38 -18.84 -12.56 -1.87
C ASP A 38 -18.03 -11.32 -2.31
N ASN A 39 -17.51 -11.27 -3.55
CA ASN A 39 -16.88 -10.06 -4.11
C ASN A 39 -17.92 -8.94 -4.35
N PRO A 40 -17.49 -7.66 -4.42
CA PRO A 40 -18.38 -6.50 -4.55
C PRO A 40 -19.43 -6.60 -5.67
N LYS A 41 -19.07 -7.17 -6.82
CA LYS A 41 -19.96 -7.44 -7.95
C LYS A 41 -21.25 -8.14 -7.56
N PHE A 42 -21.14 -9.13 -6.70
CA PHE A 42 -22.28 -10.01 -6.31
C PHE A 42 -23.07 -9.47 -5.12
N GLN A 43 -22.63 -8.34 -4.57
CA GLN A 43 -23.31 -7.62 -3.49
C GLN A 43 -24.07 -6.40 -4.06
N ASP A 44 -23.44 -5.25 -4.08
CA ASP A 44 -24.04 -3.97 -4.48
C ASP A 44 -23.39 -3.30 -5.70
N LYS A 45 -22.25 -3.79 -6.16
CA LYS A 45 -21.45 -3.21 -7.27
C LYS A 45 -21.70 -3.94 -8.60
N LYS A 46 -22.96 -4.07 -9.02
CA LYS A 46 -23.38 -4.91 -10.17
C LYS A 46 -22.62 -4.65 -11.48
N ASN A 47 -22.14 -3.43 -11.70
CA ASN A 47 -21.38 -3.03 -12.90
C ASN A 47 -19.88 -3.24 -12.79
N TRP A 48 -19.33 -3.69 -11.63
CA TRP A 48 -17.93 -3.99 -11.49
C TRP A 48 -17.56 -5.30 -12.17
N LEU A 49 -16.27 -5.46 -12.57
CA LEU A 49 -15.74 -6.79 -12.89
C LEU A 49 -15.82 -7.68 -11.65
N PRO A 50 -16.13 -8.97 -11.83
CA PRO A 50 -16.43 -9.85 -10.70
C PRO A 50 -15.23 -10.10 -9.75
N GLU A 51 -14.03 -9.95 -10.23
CA GLU A 51 -12.78 -10.10 -9.46
C GLU A 51 -12.30 -8.83 -8.76
N ILE A 52 -12.87 -7.66 -9.08
CA ILE A 52 -12.44 -6.41 -8.44
C ILE A 52 -12.95 -6.34 -7.00
N PHE A 53 -12.01 -6.11 -6.08
CA PHE A 53 -12.24 -5.91 -4.65
C PHE A 53 -12.35 -4.43 -4.26
N GLN A 54 -11.46 -3.60 -4.81
CA GLN A 54 -11.37 -2.15 -4.56
C GLN A 54 -10.79 -1.43 -5.78
N ILE A 55 -11.17 -0.17 -6.00
CA ILE A 55 -10.69 0.68 -7.09
C ILE A 55 -9.95 1.93 -6.59
N GLY A 56 -9.43 2.72 -7.51
CA GLY A 56 -8.90 4.06 -7.22
C GLY A 56 -7.47 4.09 -6.70
N VAL A 57 -6.68 3.05 -6.92
CA VAL A 57 -5.24 3.04 -6.63
C VAL A 57 -4.45 3.51 -7.85
N ARG A 58 -3.29 4.15 -7.61
CA ARG A 58 -2.42 4.63 -8.70
C ARG A 58 -1.36 3.62 -9.08
N ASN A 59 -0.48 3.32 -8.15
CA ASN A 59 0.65 2.43 -8.33
C ASN A 59 1.00 1.78 -6.98
N PRO A 60 0.21 0.77 -6.57
CA PRO A 60 0.50 0.02 -5.33
C PRO A 60 1.82 -0.74 -5.47
N GLN A 61 2.60 -0.79 -4.39
CA GLN A 61 3.93 -1.40 -4.40
C GLN A 61 4.10 -2.47 -3.33
N GLY A 62 3.71 -2.20 -2.09
CA GLY A 62 3.73 -3.17 -1.00
C GLY A 62 2.33 -3.54 -0.55
N MET A 63 2.13 -4.79 -0.15
CA MET A 63 0.87 -5.27 0.41
C MET A 63 1.17 -6.42 1.39
N ASP A 64 0.53 -6.40 2.55
CA ASP A 64 0.68 -7.42 3.57
C ASP A 64 -0.63 -7.72 4.28
N LEU A 65 -0.79 -8.97 4.70
CA LEU A 65 -1.89 -9.44 5.56
C LEU A 65 -1.48 -9.33 7.02
N SER A 66 -2.11 -8.43 7.75
CA SER A 66 -1.82 -8.23 9.16
C SER A 66 -2.15 -9.48 10.00
N PRO A 67 -1.17 -10.03 10.74
CA PRO A 67 -1.38 -11.19 11.61
C PRO A 67 -2.09 -10.85 12.92
N PHE A 68 -2.53 -9.59 13.12
CA PHE A 68 -3.18 -9.12 14.35
C PHE A 68 -4.67 -8.88 14.19
N ASP A 69 -5.12 -8.42 13.03
CA ASP A 69 -6.52 -8.10 12.77
C ASP A 69 -7.06 -8.71 11.47
N ASN A 70 -6.23 -9.51 10.79
CA ASN A 70 -6.57 -10.20 9.54
C ASN A 70 -7.01 -9.27 8.41
N LYS A 71 -6.47 -8.04 8.40
CA LYS A 71 -6.72 -7.03 7.38
C LYS A 71 -5.53 -6.90 6.44
N ILE A 72 -5.82 -6.51 5.22
CA ILE A 72 -4.81 -6.25 4.20
C ILE A 72 -4.44 -4.77 4.23
N TYR A 73 -3.17 -4.49 4.35
CA TYR A 73 -2.61 -3.14 4.26
C TYR A 73 -1.72 -3.01 3.03
N LEU A 74 -1.65 -1.80 2.47
CA LEU A 74 -0.85 -1.55 1.28
C LEU A 74 -0.23 -0.16 1.26
N THR A 75 0.85 -0.03 0.50
CA THR A 75 1.46 1.23 0.11
C THR A 75 1.19 1.53 -1.36
N ASN A 76 1.10 2.81 -1.69
CA ASN A 76 0.82 3.26 -3.05
C ASN A 76 1.60 4.53 -3.37
N HIS A 77 2.20 4.57 -4.57
CA HIS A 77 2.85 5.78 -5.07
C HIS A 77 1.83 6.81 -5.55
N GLY A 78 1.98 8.04 -5.07
CA GLY A 78 1.45 9.22 -5.74
C GLY A 78 2.25 9.59 -6.99
N ALA A 79 2.04 10.80 -7.54
CA ALA A 79 2.88 11.32 -8.62
C ALA A 79 4.09 12.07 -8.04
N LYS A 80 4.05 13.41 -7.97
CA LYS A 80 5.08 14.20 -7.29
C LYS A 80 4.63 14.50 -5.85
N GLY A 81 4.62 13.45 -4.99
CA GLY A 81 4.01 13.43 -3.66
C GLY A 81 2.63 12.75 -3.67
N GLY A 82 2.09 12.57 -2.47
CA GLY A 82 0.83 11.87 -2.27
C GLY A 82 0.95 10.35 -2.28
N ASP A 83 2.14 9.82 -2.03
CA ASP A 83 2.29 8.41 -1.64
C ASP A 83 1.51 8.18 -0.34
N TRP A 84 0.93 7.01 -0.19
CA TRP A 84 0.15 6.72 1.01
C TRP A 84 0.26 5.27 1.46
N PHE A 85 -0.08 5.06 2.72
CA PHE A 85 -0.29 3.78 3.40
C PHE A 85 -1.73 3.71 3.88
N GLY A 86 -2.40 2.58 3.67
CA GLY A 86 -3.79 2.38 4.06
C GLY A 86 -4.24 0.92 4.00
N GLU A 87 -5.51 0.69 4.38
CA GLU A 87 -6.18 -0.62 4.40
C GLU A 87 -6.88 -0.88 3.05
N ALA A 88 -6.72 -2.08 2.48
CA ALA A 88 -7.57 -2.54 1.38
C ALA A 88 -8.99 -2.79 1.91
N LYS A 89 -9.99 -2.11 1.34
CA LYS A 89 -11.36 -2.13 1.82
C LYS A 89 -12.35 -2.58 0.76
N PHE A 90 -13.21 -3.48 1.17
CA PHE A 90 -14.26 -4.04 0.34
C PHE A 90 -15.14 -2.97 -0.31
N ALA A 91 -15.28 -3.02 -1.64
CA ALA A 91 -16.17 -2.16 -2.44
C ALA A 91 -15.88 -0.65 -2.36
N GLU A 92 -14.73 -0.23 -1.81
CA GLU A 92 -14.35 1.18 -1.64
C GLU A 92 -13.47 1.70 -2.78
N ASN A 93 -13.13 3.01 -2.72
CA ASN A 93 -12.39 3.73 -3.76
C ASN A 93 -11.40 4.71 -3.14
N TYR A 94 -10.10 4.55 -3.41
CA TYR A 94 -9.05 5.48 -2.98
C TYR A 94 -8.96 6.79 -3.78
N GLY A 95 -9.73 6.88 -4.85
CA GLY A 95 -9.98 8.15 -5.55
C GLY A 95 -8.92 8.61 -6.54
N TRP A 96 -7.94 7.82 -6.92
CA TRP A 96 -7.03 8.19 -7.98
C TRP A 96 -7.78 8.22 -9.35
N LYS A 97 -7.69 9.24 -10.20
CA LYS A 97 -6.92 10.50 -10.18
C LYS A 97 -7.79 11.71 -9.80
N ILE A 98 -8.86 11.51 -9.05
CA ILE A 98 -9.71 12.60 -8.52
C ILE A 98 -9.03 13.25 -7.31
N LEU A 99 -8.39 12.43 -6.46
CA LEU A 99 -7.63 12.85 -5.29
C LEU A 99 -6.13 12.84 -5.58
N GLY A 100 -5.42 13.87 -5.12
CA GLY A 100 -3.98 13.97 -5.24
C GLY A 100 -3.20 13.66 -3.96
N TRP A 101 -3.89 13.44 -2.83
CA TRP A 101 -3.28 13.22 -1.51
C TRP A 101 -2.24 14.29 -1.14
N GLY A 102 -2.43 15.53 -1.65
CA GLY A 102 -1.50 16.64 -1.50
C GLY A 102 -0.33 16.66 -2.48
N GLY A 103 -0.22 15.66 -3.34
CA GLY A 103 0.75 15.63 -4.43
C GLY A 103 0.29 16.44 -5.67
N THR A 104 1.23 16.62 -6.58
CA THR A 104 1.02 17.29 -7.88
C THR A 104 1.37 16.34 -9.03
N ASN A 105 0.98 16.69 -10.23
CA ASN A 105 1.52 16.07 -11.45
C ASN A 105 3.03 16.36 -11.57
N TYR A 106 3.73 15.63 -12.41
CA TYR A 106 5.17 15.86 -12.65
C TYR A 106 5.47 17.25 -13.19
N THR A 107 4.52 17.87 -13.89
CA THR A 107 4.56 19.27 -14.34
C THR A 107 4.39 20.31 -13.23
N GLY A 108 4.02 19.88 -12.01
CA GLY A 108 3.72 20.76 -10.87
C GLY A 108 2.25 21.16 -10.74
N SER A 109 1.41 20.87 -11.75
CA SER A 109 -0.04 21.17 -11.68
C SER A 109 -0.74 20.33 -10.63
N LYS A 110 -1.77 20.87 -9.99
CA LYS A 110 -2.59 20.16 -9.00
C LYS A 110 -3.31 18.97 -9.65
N ILE A 111 -3.42 17.86 -8.90
CA ILE A 111 -4.20 16.69 -9.30
C ILE A 111 -5.63 16.84 -8.78
N GLY A 112 -5.81 17.27 -7.55
CA GLY A 112 -7.12 17.42 -6.90
C GLY A 112 -6.95 17.68 -5.41
N PRO A 113 -8.02 17.60 -4.62
CA PRO A 113 -7.92 17.76 -3.17
C PRO A 113 -7.08 16.65 -2.53
N LYS A 114 -6.62 16.90 -1.32
CA LYS A 114 -5.93 15.87 -0.51
C LYS A 114 -6.84 14.67 -0.26
N TRP A 115 -8.06 14.94 0.13
CA TRP A 115 -9.11 13.97 0.39
C TRP A 115 -10.47 14.67 0.36
N LYS A 116 -11.55 13.92 0.14
CA LYS A 116 -12.95 14.38 0.31
C LYS A 116 -13.85 13.21 0.72
N PRO A 117 -15.02 13.45 1.32
CA PRO A 117 -16.01 12.43 1.62
C PRO A 117 -16.41 11.61 0.40
N GLY A 118 -16.75 10.33 0.62
CA GLY A 118 -17.09 9.37 -0.44
C GLY A 118 -15.90 8.57 -0.97
N PHE A 119 -14.69 8.82 -0.46
CA PHE A 119 -13.49 8.05 -0.82
C PHE A 119 -12.82 7.46 0.42
N THR A 120 -12.14 6.32 0.24
CA THR A 120 -11.32 5.68 1.27
C THR A 120 -10.27 6.65 1.78
N LYS A 121 -10.10 6.74 3.11
CA LYS A 121 -9.09 7.59 3.72
C LYS A 121 -7.83 6.79 4.00
N ALA A 122 -6.68 7.27 3.52
CA ALA A 122 -5.39 6.70 3.87
C ALA A 122 -5.06 6.92 5.35
N ILE A 123 -4.34 5.97 5.96
CA ILE A 123 -3.84 6.08 7.34
C ILE A 123 -2.74 7.14 7.42
N LYS A 124 -1.83 7.11 6.45
CA LYS A 124 -0.72 8.06 6.33
C LYS A 124 -0.49 8.39 4.85
N TYR A 125 -0.08 9.62 4.56
CA TYR A 125 0.41 10.01 3.23
C TYR A 125 1.64 10.91 3.36
N TRP A 126 2.45 10.96 2.30
CA TRP A 126 3.71 11.72 2.26
C TRP A 126 3.74 12.73 1.13
N VAL A 127 4.15 13.96 1.48
CA VAL A 127 4.46 15.04 0.56
C VAL A 127 5.71 15.73 1.10
N PRO A 128 6.80 15.74 0.35
CA PRO A 128 7.01 15.15 -0.98
C PRO A 128 6.95 13.63 -0.98
N SER A 129 6.89 13.02 -2.19
CA SER A 129 6.95 11.57 -2.38
C SER A 129 8.24 11.00 -1.80
N ILE A 130 8.11 9.91 -1.05
CA ILE A 130 9.20 9.07 -0.59
C ILE A 130 9.49 7.91 -1.54
N ALA A 131 8.59 7.67 -2.51
CA ALA A 131 8.49 6.47 -3.32
C ALA A 131 8.42 5.22 -2.43
N ALA A 132 7.33 5.12 -1.64
CA ALA A 132 7.08 3.97 -0.76
C ALA A 132 7.10 2.68 -1.59
N SER A 133 7.91 1.72 -1.22
CA SER A 133 8.02 0.42 -1.90
C SER A 133 7.27 -0.66 -1.12
N SER A 134 7.94 -1.69 -0.68
CA SER A 134 7.32 -2.78 0.07
C SER A 134 6.95 -2.38 1.49
N MET A 135 6.14 -3.23 2.12
CA MET A 135 5.73 -3.06 3.52
C MET A 135 5.40 -4.40 4.16
N VAL A 136 5.55 -4.46 5.47
CA VAL A 136 5.06 -5.56 6.31
C VAL A 136 4.43 -5.02 7.59
N ILE A 137 3.47 -5.73 8.15
CA ILE A 137 3.00 -5.51 9.53
C ILE A 137 3.86 -6.37 10.45
N TYR A 138 4.73 -5.72 11.20
CA TYR A 138 5.74 -6.43 11.97
C TYR A 138 5.13 -7.34 13.03
N LYS A 139 5.57 -8.60 13.02
CA LYS A 139 5.34 -9.59 14.08
C LYS A 139 6.63 -10.38 14.29
N GLY A 140 7.23 -10.24 15.49
CA GLY A 140 8.47 -10.94 15.76
C GLY A 140 8.97 -10.81 17.19
N LYS A 141 10.00 -11.60 17.52
CA LYS A 141 10.64 -11.63 18.84
C LYS A 141 11.79 -10.62 18.95
N GLU A 142 12.42 -10.27 17.80
CA GLU A 142 13.61 -9.43 17.74
C GLU A 142 13.33 -7.99 18.19
N PHE A 143 12.24 -7.39 17.66
CA PHE A 143 11.81 -6.04 18.02
C PHE A 143 10.39 -6.09 18.59
N LYS A 144 10.22 -6.70 19.77
CA LYS A 144 8.89 -6.94 20.38
C LYS A 144 8.02 -5.70 20.47
N GLU A 145 8.63 -4.55 20.71
CA GLU A 145 7.97 -3.24 20.80
C GLU A 145 7.45 -2.69 19.47
N TRP A 146 7.78 -3.36 18.35
CA TRP A 146 7.28 -3.01 17.01
C TRP A 146 6.08 -3.86 16.55
N ASN A 147 5.71 -4.87 17.34
CA ASN A 147 4.60 -5.74 16.99
C ASN A 147 3.33 -4.94 16.72
N GLY A 148 2.75 -5.14 15.54
CA GLY A 148 1.57 -4.43 15.04
C GLY A 148 1.84 -3.10 14.34
N ASP A 149 3.09 -2.59 14.36
CA ASP A 149 3.47 -1.42 13.57
C ASP A 149 3.73 -1.82 12.10
N ALA A 150 3.44 -0.93 11.15
CA ALA A 150 3.83 -1.14 9.76
C ALA A 150 5.27 -0.69 9.54
N LEU A 151 6.08 -1.56 8.93
CA LEU A 151 7.41 -1.23 8.45
C LEU A 151 7.31 -0.96 6.95
N ILE A 152 7.69 0.23 6.51
CA ILE A 152 7.57 0.69 5.13
C ILE A 152 8.94 1.08 4.61
N THR A 153 9.31 0.51 3.47
CA THR A 153 10.54 0.83 2.77
C THR A 153 10.32 1.89 1.70
N SER A 154 11.37 2.53 1.24
CA SER A 154 11.27 3.56 0.22
C SER A 154 12.46 3.59 -0.74
N LEU A 155 12.15 3.97 -1.99
CA LEU A 155 13.13 4.05 -3.07
C LEU A 155 13.77 5.42 -3.16
N LYS A 156 12.98 6.49 -3.05
CA LYS A 156 13.45 7.85 -3.29
C LYS A 156 14.24 8.41 -2.11
N ASP A 157 13.71 8.30 -0.90
CA ASP A 157 14.41 8.79 0.28
C ASP A 157 15.22 7.69 1.01
N GLN A 158 15.25 6.47 0.43
CA GLN A 158 16.15 5.39 0.83
C GLN A 158 16.02 5.07 2.33
N SER A 159 14.79 4.95 2.82
CA SER A 159 14.53 4.81 4.26
C SER A 159 13.75 3.54 4.60
N LEU A 160 13.97 3.08 5.84
CA LEU A 160 13.05 2.20 6.56
C LEU A 160 12.27 3.05 7.56
N ARG A 161 10.95 3.02 7.47
CA ARG A 161 10.03 3.77 8.31
C ARG A 161 9.16 2.85 9.12
N LYS A 162 8.97 3.16 10.39
CA LYS A 162 8.05 2.49 11.29
C LYS A 162 6.84 3.39 11.53
N ILE A 163 5.67 2.90 11.18
CA ILE A 163 4.39 3.60 11.32
C ILE A 163 3.58 2.93 12.42
N LYS A 164 3.37 3.64 13.51
CA LYS A 164 2.44 3.24 14.55
C LYS A 164 1.04 3.74 14.21
N PHE A 165 0.07 2.84 14.23
CA PHE A 165 -1.32 3.15 13.92
C PHE A 165 -2.28 2.27 14.73
N LYS A 166 -3.56 2.63 14.77
CA LYS A 166 -4.63 1.83 15.38
C LYS A 166 -5.88 1.93 14.54
N GLY A 167 -6.31 0.81 13.95
CA GLY A 167 -7.33 0.82 12.91
C GLY A 167 -6.92 1.77 11.78
N ASN A 168 -7.78 2.71 11.43
CA ASN A 168 -7.48 3.71 10.39
C ASN A 168 -6.82 5.00 10.90
N ASN A 169 -6.38 5.04 12.16
CA ASN A 169 -5.80 6.23 12.77
C ASN A 169 -4.28 6.15 12.84
N PHE A 170 -3.61 7.08 12.15
CA PHE A 170 -2.19 7.32 12.29
C PHE A 170 -1.87 7.83 13.70
N ILE A 171 -0.84 7.28 14.35
CA ILE A 171 -0.37 7.70 15.68
C ILE A 171 0.95 8.44 15.55
N ASN A 172 1.99 7.76 15.06
CA ASN A 172 3.28 8.39 14.81
C ASN A 172 4.08 7.68 13.72
N GLU A 173 5.16 8.32 13.29
CA GLU A 173 6.14 7.80 12.35
C GLU A 173 7.54 7.96 12.93
N LYS A 174 8.35 6.90 12.83
CA LYS A 174 9.79 6.93 13.16
C LYS A 174 10.58 6.47 11.94
N ILE A 175 11.52 7.28 11.49
CA ILE A 175 12.52 6.85 10.51
C ILE A 175 13.55 6.03 11.28
N ILE A 176 13.69 4.75 10.96
CA ILE A 176 14.66 3.84 11.59
C ILE A 176 16.05 4.17 11.06
N PHE A 177 16.17 4.30 9.74
CA PHE A 177 17.35 4.85 9.08
C PHE A 177 16.98 5.43 7.70
N LYS A 178 17.87 6.23 7.13
CA LYS A 178 17.72 6.87 5.83
C LYS A 178 19.07 7.05 5.15
N GLY A 179 19.15 6.74 3.84
CA GLY A 179 20.35 6.91 3.02
C GLY A 179 21.49 5.95 3.33
N LEU A 180 21.28 4.94 4.18
CA LEU A 180 22.35 4.06 4.67
C LEU A 180 22.70 2.94 3.68
N ILE A 181 21.68 2.33 3.06
CA ILE A 181 21.83 1.12 2.23
C ILE A 181 21.32 1.29 0.79
N GLY A 182 21.02 2.53 0.39
CA GLY A 182 20.48 2.84 -0.92
C GLY A 182 18.96 2.65 -1.03
N ARG A 183 18.49 2.45 -2.26
CA ARG A 183 17.05 2.28 -2.58
C ARG A 183 16.56 0.91 -2.13
N ILE A 184 15.64 0.88 -1.17
CA ILE A 184 15.13 -0.37 -0.60
C ILE A 184 13.90 -0.79 -1.38
N ARG A 185 13.99 -1.96 -2.03
CA ARG A 185 12.95 -2.49 -2.92
C ARG A 185 11.93 -3.31 -2.16
N ASP A 186 12.42 -4.16 -1.24
CA ASP A 186 11.58 -5.14 -0.56
C ASP A 186 11.97 -5.31 0.90
N ILE A 187 11.06 -5.84 1.71
CA ILE A 187 11.23 -6.15 3.12
C ILE A 187 10.52 -7.46 3.44
N GLU A 188 11.18 -8.31 4.21
CA GLU A 188 10.63 -9.57 4.67
C GLU A 188 11.02 -9.82 6.13
N ILE A 189 10.18 -10.55 6.86
CA ILE A 189 10.42 -10.91 8.27
C ILE A 189 10.59 -12.43 8.37
N GLN A 190 11.68 -12.86 8.98
CA GLN A 190 11.84 -14.27 9.34
C GLN A 190 10.89 -14.60 10.49
N GLU A 191 9.83 -15.36 10.21
CA GLU A 191 8.74 -15.65 11.15
C GLU A 191 9.22 -16.23 12.51
N SER A 192 10.23 -17.11 12.49
CA SER A 192 10.72 -17.79 13.71
C SER A 192 11.43 -16.86 14.69
N THR A 193 12.09 -15.81 14.20
CA THR A 193 12.94 -14.91 14.99
C THR A 193 12.43 -13.47 15.05
N GLY A 194 11.86 -12.97 13.97
CA GLY A 194 11.51 -11.56 13.78
C GLY A 194 12.66 -10.73 13.21
N ILE A 195 13.74 -11.39 12.76
CA ILE A 195 14.83 -10.73 12.01
C ILE A 195 14.26 -10.17 10.72
N ILE A 196 14.67 -8.95 10.36
CA ILE A 196 14.19 -8.25 9.17
C ILE A 196 15.24 -8.35 8.07
N PHE A 197 14.81 -8.71 6.87
CA PHE A 197 15.62 -8.69 5.65
C PHE A 197 15.14 -7.59 4.72
N LEU A 198 16.09 -6.88 4.12
CA LEU A 198 15.84 -5.76 3.21
C LEU A 198 16.58 -6.01 1.91
N LEU A 199 15.86 -5.99 0.78
CA LEU A 199 16.44 -6.10 -0.56
C LEU A 199 16.58 -4.70 -1.17
N THR A 200 17.76 -4.41 -1.72
CA THR A 200 18.01 -3.13 -2.39
C THR A 200 18.07 -3.26 -3.91
N ASP A 201 17.89 -2.14 -4.61
CA ASP A 201 17.99 -2.09 -6.09
C ASP A 201 19.38 -2.47 -6.60
N GLN A 202 20.41 -2.37 -5.76
CA GLN A 202 21.77 -2.81 -6.07
C GLN A 202 21.98 -4.32 -5.97
N GLY A 203 20.92 -5.09 -5.64
CA GLY A 203 20.99 -6.53 -5.49
C GLY A 203 21.59 -7.01 -4.17
N SER A 204 21.66 -6.16 -3.15
CA SER A 204 22.14 -6.52 -1.82
C SER A 204 21.00 -6.90 -0.91
N ILE A 205 21.22 -7.92 -0.06
CA ILE A 205 20.32 -8.29 1.04
C ILE A 205 20.96 -7.85 2.35
N TRP A 206 20.25 -7.04 3.09
CA TRP A 206 20.67 -6.54 4.40
C TRP A 206 19.84 -7.19 5.49
N LYS A 207 20.48 -7.51 6.60
CA LYS A 207 19.85 -8.06 7.80
C LYS A 207 19.81 -7.02 8.90
N LEU A 208 18.63 -6.77 9.49
CA LEU A 208 18.44 -5.91 10.65
C LEU A 208 18.05 -6.78 11.86
N GLN A 209 18.87 -6.73 12.87
CA GLN A 209 18.71 -7.42 14.17
C GLN A 209 19.26 -6.55 15.28
N LYS A 210 18.91 -6.85 16.56
CA LYS A 210 19.55 -6.26 17.75
C LYS A 210 20.97 -6.76 17.95
#